data_10915f3de7586c92efe8ca8b2c759ed5
#
_entry.id   10915f3de7586c92efe8ca8b2c759ed5
#
_cell.length_a   1.000
_cell.length_b   1.000
_cell.length_c   1.000
_cell.angle_alpha   90.00
_cell.angle_beta   90.00
_cell.angle_gamma   90.00
#
_symmetry.space_group_name_H-M   'P 1'
#
loop_
_entity.id
_entity.type
_entity.pdbx_description
1 polymer ?
#
loop_
_entity_poly.entity_id
_entity_poly.type
_entity_poly.pdbx_seq_one_letter_code
_entity_poly.pdbx_strand_id
1 'polypeptide(L)'
;MKILIIGDSCTDKFIYGECKRICPEAPVPVFSPINSTKNDGMAKNVFNNLRSLAPNWDIDFVTNSNDIMKTRIVDIKTNQMLLRIDDNDKCPRFTGLDKLEEYDAVIISDYNKGFLTKEDIKYLIDRYPLTFIDSKKIFGKWVDNASFIKINQY
;
A
#
# COMPACT_ATOMS: atom_id res chain seq x y z
N MET A 1 20.72 3.90 12.59
CA MET A 1 19.58 4.73 12.16
C MET A 1 18.31 3.96 12.45
N LYS A 2 17.40 4.55 13.18
CA LYS A 2 16.11 3.98 13.53
C LYS A 2 15.02 4.65 12.68
N ILE A 3 14.28 3.85 11.92
CA ILE A 3 13.30 4.34 10.94
C ILE A 3 11.94 3.76 11.23
N LEU A 4 10.90 4.58 11.16
CA LEU A 4 9.52 4.14 11.12
C LEU A 4 9.00 4.13 9.69
N ILE A 5 8.38 3.02 9.28
CA ILE A 5 7.50 2.99 8.11
C ILE A 5 6.07 2.84 8.61
N ILE A 6 5.20 3.78 8.21
CA ILE A 6 3.81 3.80 8.65
C ILE A 6 2.86 4.05 7.48
N GLY A 7 1.79 3.27 7.40
CA GLY A 7 0.77 3.42 6.36
C GLY A 7 -0.08 2.19 6.14
N ASP A 8 -1.01 2.31 5.19
CA ASP A 8 -1.88 1.20 4.81
C ASP A 8 -1.17 0.20 3.89
N SER A 9 -1.40 -1.09 4.15
CA SER A 9 -0.86 -2.23 3.40
C SER A 9 -1.96 -3.05 2.76
N CYS A 10 -1.61 -3.76 1.68
CA CYS A 10 -2.49 -4.72 1.06
C CYS A 10 -1.73 -5.97 0.59
N THR A 11 -2.49 -7.01 0.26
CA THR A 11 -2.01 -8.18 -0.49
C THR A 11 -2.42 -8.01 -1.95
N ASP A 12 -1.43 -7.94 -2.86
CA ASP A 12 -1.65 -7.99 -4.31
C ASP A 12 -1.65 -9.45 -4.76
N LYS A 13 -2.83 -10.00 -5.12
CA LYS A 13 -2.99 -11.36 -5.62
C LYS A 13 -3.17 -11.33 -7.14
N PHE A 14 -2.37 -12.10 -7.85
CA PHE A 14 -2.51 -12.31 -9.29
C PHE A 14 -2.99 -13.73 -9.53
N ILE A 15 -4.06 -13.89 -10.32
CA ILE A 15 -4.58 -15.19 -10.76
C ILE A 15 -4.42 -15.22 -12.28
N TYR A 16 -3.55 -16.11 -12.74
CA TYR A 16 -3.27 -16.31 -14.15
C TYR A 16 -4.10 -17.47 -14.69
N GLY A 17 -4.70 -17.30 -15.85
CA GLY A 17 -5.54 -18.31 -16.48
C GLY A 17 -5.89 -17.98 -17.92
N GLU A 18 -6.87 -18.67 -18.46
CA GLU A 18 -7.31 -18.52 -19.86
C GLU A 18 -8.82 -18.37 -19.96
N CYS A 19 -9.27 -17.61 -20.96
CA CYS A 19 -10.68 -17.53 -21.37
C CYS A 19 -10.86 -18.24 -22.71
N LYS A 20 -11.34 -19.50 -22.70
CA LYS A 20 -11.48 -20.32 -23.91
C LYS A 20 -12.91 -20.35 -24.49
N ARG A 21 -13.89 -19.91 -23.74
CA ARG A 21 -15.31 -19.95 -24.15
C ARG A 21 -16.11 -18.84 -23.51
N ILE A 22 -17.25 -18.55 -24.09
CA ILE A 22 -18.29 -17.68 -23.52
C ILE A 22 -19.20 -18.52 -22.62
N CYS A 23 -19.70 -17.91 -21.54
CA CYS A 23 -20.65 -18.51 -20.63
C CYS A 23 -22.01 -18.72 -21.36
N PRO A 24 -22.68 -19.88 -21.21
CA PRO A 24 -23.99 -20.11 -21.80
C PRO A 24 -25.11 -19.29 -21.12
N GLU A 25 -24.90 -18.85 -19.88
CA GLU A 25 -25.90 -18.13 -19.05
C GLU A 25 -25.88 -16.62 -19.33
N ALA A 26 -24.74 -16.07 -19.81
CA ALA A 26 -24.55 -14.65 -20.08
C ALA A 26 -23.40 -14.42 -21.06
N PRO A 27 -23.38 -13.32 -21.83
CA PRO A 27 -22.31 -13.02 -22.81
C PRO A 27 -21.02 -12.56 -22.14
N VAL A 28 -20.49 -13.36 -21.21
CA VAL A 28 -19.25 -13.11 -20.48
C VAL A 28 -18.24 -14.24 -20.68
N PRO A 29 -16.93 -13.98 -20.66
CA PRO A 29 -15.92 -15.01 -20.76
C PRO A 29 -15.92 -15.91 -19.54
N VAL A 30 -15.68 -17.21 -19.74
CA VAL A 30 -15.42 -18.17 -18.67
C VAL A 30 -13.91 -18.23 -18.44
N PHE A 31 -13.46 -17.72 -17.31
CA PHE A 31 -12.06 -17.75 -16.91
C PHE A 31 -11.73 -19.05 -16.19
N SER A 32 -10.68 -19.73 -16.65
CA SER A 32 -10.16 -20.97 -16.06
C SER A 32 -8.79 -20.66 -15.42
N PRO A 33 -8.69 -20.61 -14.08
CA PRO A 33 -7.43 -20.32 -13.41
C PRO A 33 -6.43 -21.48 -13.56
N ILE A 34 -5.14 -21.15 -13.73
CA ILE A 34 -4.04 -22.10 -13.87
C ILE A 34 -3.08 -21.99 -12.68
N ASN A 35 -2.67 -20.77 -12.33
CA ASN A 35 -1.81 -20.53 -11.18
C ASN A 35 -2.15 -19.18 -10.50
N SER A 36 -1.54 -18.94 -9.35
CA SER A 36 -1.65 -17.65 -8.68
C SER A 36 -0.38 -17.29 -7.92
N THR A 37 -0.12 -15.99 -7.81
CA THR A 37 0.95 -15.41 -6.98
C THR A 37 0.38 -14.37 -6.03
N LYS A 38 1.09 -14.11 -4.93
CA LYS A 38 0.78 -13.05 -3.98
C LYS A 38 2.03 -12.23 -3.71
N ASN A 39 1.87 -10.92 -3.67
CA ASN A 39 2.92 -9.97 -3.32
C ASN A 39 2.40 -9.02 -2.23
N ASP A 40 3.31 -8.56 -1.40
CA ASP A 40 3.02 -7.47 -0.46
C ASP A 40 2.92 -6.14 -1.22
N GLY A 41 1.87 -5.38 -0.94
CA GLY A 41 1.59 -4.09 -1.59
C GLY A 41 1.58 -2.91 -0.62
N MET A 42 1.56 -1.68 -1.18
CA MET A 42 1.48 -0.43 -0.44
C MET A 42 2.65 -0.27 0.57
N ALA A 43 2.37 0.12 1.83
CA ALA A 43 3.39 0.33 2.87
C ALA A 43 4.24 -0.93 3.15
N LYS A 44 3.67 -2.12 3.05
CA LYS A 44 4.41 -3.37 3.25
C LYS A 44 5.45 -3.61 2.15
N ASN A 45 5.16 -3.23 0.91
CA ASN A 45 6.14 -3.27 -0.17
C ASN A 45 7.31 -2.28 0.09
N VAL A 46 7.01 -1.08 0.60
CA VAL A 46 8.03 -0.10 0.98
C VAL A 46 8.93 -0.67 2.09
N PHE A 47 8.33 -1.29 3.12
CA PHE A 47 9.06 -1.94 4.20
C PHE A 47 10.00 -3.04 3.68
N ASN A 48 9.51 -3.95 2.83
CA ASN A 48 10.30 -5.05 2.29
C ASN A 48 11.47 -4.53 1.43
N ASN A 49 11.22 -3.49 0.62
CA ASN A 49 12.25 -2.87 -0.21
C ASN A 49 13.34 -2.21 0.65
N LEU A 50 12.96 -1.42 1.65
CA LEU A 50 13.94 -0.76 2.51
C LEU A 50 14.73 -1.78 3.33
N ARG A 51 14.08 -2.81 3.87
CA ARG A 51 14.75 -3.88 4.60
C ARG A 51 15.76 -4.65 3.75
N SER A 52 15.48 -4.83 2.48
CA SER A 52 16.40 -5.46 1.53
C SER A 52 17.60 -4.57 1.19
N LEU A 53 17.38 -3.25 1.07
CA LEU A 53 18.43 -2.27 0.75
C LEU A 53 19.34 -1.97 1.96
N ALA A 54 18.77 -1.96 3.16
CA ALA A 54 19.46 -1.56 4.38
C ALA A 54 19.23 -2.59 5.52
N PRO A 55 19.75 -3.81 5.39
CA PRO A 55 19.47 -4.92 6.32
C PRO A 55 19.97 -4.66 7.76
N ASN A 56 20.91 -3.74 7.93
CA ASN A 56 21.50 -3.38 9.23
C ASN A 56 20.80 -2.18 9.91
N TRP A 57 19.77 -1.60 9.28
CA TRP A 57 19.03 -0.53 9.90
C TRP A 57 17.94 -1.08 10.81
N ASP A 58 17.65 -0.34 11.88
CA ASP A 58 16.54 -0.61 12.78
C ASP A 58 15.27 -0.04 12.16
N ILE A 59 14.38 -0.91 11.67
CA ILE A 59 13.19 -0.50 10.90
C ILE A 59 11.95 -1.05 11.58
N ASP A 60 11.19 -0.15 12.19
CA ASP A 60 9.86 -0.43 12.69
C ASP A 60 8.80 -0.27 11.60
N PHE A 61 7.77 -1.11 11.66
CA PHE A 61 6.69 -1.11 10.67
C PHE A 61 5.32 -1.10 11.36
N VAL A 62 4.54 -0.06 11.06
CA VAL A 62 3.19 0.14 11.59
C VAL A 62 2.19 0.19 10.45
N THR A 63 1.27 -0.77 10.42
CA THR A 63 0.27 -0.89 9.35
C THR A 63 -1.06 -1.44 9.88
N ASN A 64 -2.08 -1.46 9.01
CA ASN A 64 -3.40 -2.03 9.33
C ASN A 64 -3.33 -3.52 9.69
N SER A 65 -4.21 -3.92 10.58
CA SER A 65 -4.35 -5.32 11.02
C SER A 65 -5.26 -6.16 10.13
N ASN A 66 -6.19 -5.51 9.40
CA ASN A 66 -7.08 -6.20 8.45
C ASN A 66 -6.38 -6.42 7.10
N ASP A 67 -6.72 -7.51 6.42
CA ASP A 67 -6.19 -7.81 5.08
C ASP A 67 -7.01 -7.06 4.01
N ILE A 68 -6.39 -6.07 3.37
CA ILE A 68 -6.89 -5.44 2.14
C ILE A 68 -6.36 -6.27 0.98
N MET A 69 -7.23 -6.86 0.19
CA MET A 69 -6.82 -7.71 -0.93
C MET A 69 -7.18 -7.09 -2.28
N LYS A 70 -6.21 -7.07 -3.19
CA LYS A 70 -6.37 -6.64 -4.59
C LYS A 70 -6.07 -7.80 -5.50
N THR A 71 -7.14 -8.45 -5.98
CA THR A 71 -7.03 -9.61 -6.89
C THR A 71 -7.09 -9.14 -8.34
N ARG A 72 -6.08 -9.53 -9.12
CA ARG A 72 -6.00 -9.28 -10.56
C ARG A 72 -6.14 -10.60 -11.31
N ILE A 73 -7.11 -10.65 -12.20
CA ILE A 73 -7.33 -11.76 -13.13
C ILE A 73 -6.58 -11.44 -14.40
N VAL A 74 -5.63 -12.28 -14.78
CA VAL A 74 -4.70 -12.02 -15.89
C VAL A 74 -4.74 -13.16 -16.90
N ASP A 75 -4.88 -12.83 -18.18
CA ASP A 75 -4.71 -13.79 -19.25
C ASP A 75 -3.23 -14.20 -19.35
N ILE A 76 -2.96 -15.52 -19.23
CA ILE A 76 -1.59 -16.04 -19.15
C ILE A 76 -0.83 -15.91 -20.46
N LYS A 77 -1.51 -15.84 -21.60
CA LYS A 77 -0.88 -15.76 -22.93
C LYS A 77 -0.50 -14.35 -23.31
N THR A 78 -1.41 -13.40 -23.04
CA THR A 78 -1.24 -12.00 -23.45
C THR A 78 -0.69 -11.13 -22.34
N ASN A 79 -0.68 -11.62 -21.10
CA ASN A 79 -0.34 -10.86 -19.89
C ASN A 79 -1.28 -9.67 -19.65
N GLN A 80 -2.46 -9.69 -20.26
CA GLN A 80 -3.46 -8.63 -20.13
C GLN A 80 -4.31 -8.84 -18.89
N MET A 81 -4.48 -7.78 -18.10
CA MET A 81 -5.42 -7.80 -16.98
C MET A 81 -6.85 -7.76 -17.52
N LEU A 82 -7.65 -8.77 -17.15
CA LEU A 82 -9.05 -8.92 -17.56
C LEU A 82 -10.01 -8.30 -16.54
N LEU A 83 -9.71 -8.42 -15.26
CA LEU A 83 -10.53 -7.93 -14.16
C LEU A 83 -9.67 -7.66 -12.94
N ARG A 84 -10.06 -6.65 -12.14
CA ARG A 84 -9.54 -6.43 -10.81
C ARG A 84 -10.68 -6.43 -9.79
N ILE A 85 -10.45 -7.12 -8.67
CA ILE A 85 -11.37 -7.20 -7.54
C ILE A 85 -10.66 -6.59 -6.34
N ASP A 86 -11.26 -5.58 -5.71
CA ASP A 86 -10.74 -4.94 -4.51
C ASP A 86 -11.62 -5.34 -3.31
N ASP A 87 -11.07 -6.18 -2.44
CA ASP A 87 -11.73 -6.66 -1.24
C ASP A 87 -11.24 -5.91 -0.01
N ASN A 88 -12.18 -5.55 0.90
CA ASN A 88 -11.88 -4.87 2.17
C ASN A 88 -11.05 -3.59 1.98
N ASP A 89 -11.35 -2.79 0.96
CA ASP A 89 -10.52 -1.65 0.51
C ASP A 89 -10.52 -0.45 1.49
N LYS A 90 -10.78 -0.72 2.78
CA LYS A 90 -10.71 0.24 3.89
C LYS A 90 -10.17 -0.45 5.13
N CYS A 91 -9.54 0.32 6.02
CA CYS A 91 -9.04 -0.15 7.30
C CYS A 91 -9.39 0.81 8.44
N PRO A 92 -9.40 0.32 9.70
CA PRO A 92 -9.53 1.16 10.87
C PRO A 92 -8.39 2.16 10.97
N ARG A 93 -8.71 3.35 11.51
CA ARG A 93 -7.70 4.37 11.81
C ARG A 93 -6.73 3.88 12.88
N PHE A 94 -5.47 4.16 12.69
CA PHE A 94 -4.43 3.97 13.71
C PHE A 94 -4.57 5.02 14.82
N THR A 95 -4.59 4.58 16.08
CA THR A 95 -4.80 5.45 17.25
C THR A 95 -3.60 5.48 18.21
N GLY A 96 -2.47 4.90 17.82
CA GLY A 96 -1.29 4.76 18.67
C GLY A 96 -0.17 5.76 18.40
N LEU A 97 -0.47 6.93 17.79
CA LEU A 97 0.57 7.92 17.42
C LEU A 97 1.33 8.48 18.62
N ASP A 98 0.65 8.64 19.76
CA ASP A 98 1.22 9.10 21.03
C ASP A 98 2.18 8.10 21.68
N LYS A 99 2.09 6.83 21.29
CA LYS A 99 2.93 5.71 21.80
C LYS A 99 4.12 5.41 20.89
N LEU A 100 4.27 6.12 19.78
CA LEU A 100 5.41 5.95 18.89
C LEU A 100 6.69 6.45 19.59
N GLU A 101 7.77 5.68 19.40
CA GLU A 101 9.09 6.01 19.92
C GLU A 101 9.74 7.16 19.13
N GLU A 102 10.97 7.52 19.48
CA GLU A 102 11.76 8.47 18.70
C GLU A 102 12.42 7.77 17.51
N TYR A 103 12.33 8.38 16.34
CA TYR A 103 12.90 7.90 15.08
C TYR A 103 13.76 8.96 14.42
N ASP A 104 14.84 8.53 13.78
CA ASP A 104 15.70 9.39 12.97
C ASP A 104 14.98 9.82 11.68
N ALA A 105 14.12 8.96 11.15
CA ALA A 105 13.32 9.24 9.96
C ALA A 105 11.99 8.48 9.99
N VAL A 106 10.96 9.08 9.34
CA VAL A 106 9.64 8.47 9.17
C VAL A 106 9.25 8.44 7.69
N ILE A 107 8.86 7.26 7.21
CA ILE A 107 8.34 7.06 5.85
C ILE A 107 6.84 6.80 5.95
N ILE A 108 6.06 7.70 5.38
CA ILE A 108 4.60 7.65 5.36
C ILE A 108 4.15 7.18 3.98
N SER A 109 3.57 5.97 3.91
CA SER A 109 3.04 5.38 2.68
C SER A 109 1.52 5.24 2.82
N ASP A 110 0.80 6.27 2.42
CA ASP A 110 -0.65 6.40 2.62
C ASP A 110 -1.42 6.28 1.29
N TYR A 111 -2.14 5.18 1.13
CA TYR A 111 -3.03 4.94 0.00
C TYR A 111 -4.47 5.36 0.25
N ASN A 112 -4.69 6.13 1.35
CA ASN A 112 -5.97 6.71 1.72
C ASN A 112 -7.06 5.65 1.97
N LYS A 113 -6.69 4.52 2.61
CA LYS A 113 -7.64 3.46 2.98
C LYS A 113 -8.26 3.65 4.36
N GLY A 114 -7.90 4.74 5.06
CA GLY A 114 -8.44 5.12 6.35
C GLY A 114 -7.47 4.96 7.52
N PHE A 115 -6.27 4.39 7.31
CA PHE A 115 -5.30 4.14 8.36
C PHE A 115 -4.78 5.42 9.03
N LEU A 116 -4.48 6.46 8.21
CA LEU A 116 -4.06 7.77 8.70
C LEU A 116 -4.99 8.87 8.18
N THR A 117 -5.31 9.84 9.01
CA THR A 117 -5.96 11.09 8.60
C THR A 117 -4.92 12.13 8.16
N LYS A 118 -5.35 13.28 7.64
CA LYS A 118 -4.45 14.41 7.34
C LYS A 118 -3.77 14.93 8.60
N GLU A 119 -4.52 14.99 9.70
CA GLU A 119 -4.06 15.44 11.02
C GLU A 119 -3.01 14.49 11.58
N ASP A 120 -3.18 13.17 11.38
CA ASP A 120 -2.21 12.16 11.77
C ASP A 120 -0.89 12.31 11.02
N ILE A 121 -0.97 12.50 9.71
CA ILE A 121 0.22 12.72 8.87
C ILE A 121 0.90 14.04 9.26
N LYS A 122 0.13 15.11 9.45
CA LYS A 122 0.68 16.40 9.92
C LYS A 122 1.40 16.26 11.26
N TYR A 123 0.80 15.54 12.22
CA TYR A 123 1.43 15.25 13.51
C TYR A 123 2.80 14.55 13.35
N LEU A 124 2.89 13.55 12.47
CA LEU A 124 4.15 12.85 12.18
C LEU A 124 5.19 13.79 11.55
N ILE A 125 4.77 14.66 10.60
CA ILE A 125 5.64 15.63 9.97
C ILE A 125 6.23 16.61 10.98
N ASP A 126 5.40 17.12 11.88
CA ASP A 126 5.81 18.14 12.86
C ASP A 126 6.65 17.53 14.00
N ARG A 127 6.52 16.23 14.28
CA ARG A 127 7.22 15.54 15.36
C ARG A 127 8.63 15.06 14.98
N TYR A 128 8.81 14.58 13.75
CA TYR A 128 10.05 13.91 13.36
C TYR A 128 10.92 14.75 12.43
N PRO A 129 12.28 14.73 12.60
CA PRO A 129 13.18 15.63 11.90
C PRO A 129 13.29 15.35 10.40
N LEU A 130 13.05 14.11 9.98
CA LEU A 130 13.17 13.68 8.59
C LEU A 130 11.95 12.85 8.18
N THR A 131 11.13 13.40 7.25
CA THR A 131 9.90 12.75 6.81
C THR A 131 9.83 12.61 5.30
N PHE A 132 9.43 11.42 4.86
CA PHE A 132 9.16 11.07 3.46
C PHE A 132 7.69 10.70 3.31
N ILE A 133 7.00 11.33 2.36
CA ILE A 133 5.55 11.13 2.17
C ILE A 133 5.25 10.67 0.75
N ASP A 134 4.55 9.53 0.64
CA ASP A 134 3.83 9.09 -0.55
C ASP A 134 2.36 8.90 -0.15
N SER A 135 1.49 9.85 -0.48
CA SER A 135 0.08 9.82 -0.09
C SER A 135 -0.85 10.08 -1.27
N LYS A 136 -2.02 9.44 -1.22
CA LYS A 136 -3.14 9.67 -2.15
C LYS A 136 -4.06 10.82 -1.71
N LYS A 137 -3.77 11.45 -0.59
CA LYS A 137 -4.51 12.64 -0.13
C LYS A 137 -4.12 13.88 -0.96
N ILE A 138 -5.07 14.79 -1.10
CA ILE A 138 -4.79 16.09 -1.73
C ILE A 138 -3.89 16.89 -0.79
N PHE A 139 -2.72 17.24 -1.28
CA PHE A 139 -1.75 18.04 -0.56
C PHE A 139 -2.17 19.53 -0.50
N GLY A 140 -1.65 20.22 0.50
CA GLY A 140 -1.86 21.63 0.77
C GLY A 140 -0.89 22.06 1.86
N LYS A 141 -1.09 23.20 2.48
CA LYS A 141 -0.20 23.78 3.52
C LYS A 141 0.09 22.85 4.72
N TRP A 142 -0.69 21.80 4.91
CA TRP A 142 -0.51 20.84 6.00
C TRP A 142 0.72 19.94 5.84
N VAL A 143 1.36 19.93 4.66
CA VAL A 143 2.59 19.18 4.38
C VAL A 143 3.83 20.06 4.22
N ASP A 144 3.73 21.38 4.44
CA ASP A 144 4.82 22.33 4.18
C ASP A 144 6.12 22.01 4.95
N ASN A 145 6.01 21.38 6.11
CA ASN A 145 7.17 20.96 6.93
C ASN A 145 7.72 19.58 6.55
N ALA A 146 7.16 18.88 5.58
CA ALA A 146 7.68 17.58 5.16
C ALA A 146 9.04 17.74 4.47
N SER A 147 9.97 16.82 4.77
CA SER A 147 11.31 16.85 4.16
C SER A 147 11.28 16.46 2.70
N PHE A 148 10.49 15.43 2.35
CA PHE A 148 10.34 14.93 0.98
C PHE A 148 8.90 14.51 0.70
N ILE A 149 8.38 14.90 -0.45
CA ILE A 149 7.05 14.52 -0.92
C ILE A 149 7.18 13.86 -2.29
N LYS A 150 6.69 12.64 -2.40
CA LYS A 150 6.56 11.95 -3.68
C LYS A 150 5.17 12.21 -4.26
N ILE A 151 5.12 12.68 -5.50
CA ILE A 151 3.89 12.93 -6.25
C ILE A 151 3.92 12.07 -7.51
N ASN A 152 2.83 11.37 -7.79
CA ASN A 152 2.65 10.71 -9.08
C ASN A 152 2.11 11.73 -10.07
N GLN A 153 2.72 11.83 -11.25
CA GLN A 153 2.19 12.58 -12.36
C GLN A 153 1.09 11.73 -13.04
N TYR A 154 -0.13 12.29 -13.14
CA TYR A 154 -1.24 11.71 -13.89
C TYR A 154 -1.39 12.45 -15.22
#